data_7b1c625deadb20567d5a1024824b4c80
#
_entry.id   7b1c625deadb20567d5a1024824b4c80
#
_cell.length_a   1.000
_cell.length_b   1.000
_cell.length_c   1.000
_cell.angle_alpha   90.00
_cell.angle_beta   90.00
_cell.angle_gamma   90.00
#
_symmetry.space_group_name_H-M   'P 1'
#
loop_
_entity.id
_entity.type
_entity.pdbx_description
1 polymer ?
#
loop_
_entity_poly.entity_id
_entity_poly.type
_entity_poly.pdbx_seq_one_letter_code
_entity_poly.pdbx_strand_id
1 'polypeptide(L)'
;LQAYISSTLKNQLVANQLGDFDHLWNYRGDWFESPNNGRGGWSGVNRLVLDMPDGGQLGLFLKRQQNYIRRTFLHPFSGVATFSCEYKTISHLQNHGVPVPTLVFFDQKSSTEGAQAILMTEELLGYRSADRIATEVLLNPAHARKQKQAVITCAAKAVRSLHEARVQHRALHSKHLLVNMVNPDAPKAVIIDFEKARIKLFPLSRTRRDLATLNRDIAGLSRTTRLYFFKQYLGVEKLGFWSKLLCRLVISRSRKPKRQHRQEVAV
;
A
#
# COMPACT_ATOMS: atom_id res chain seq x y z
N LEU A 1 -18.38 -10.13 5.49
CA LEU A 1 -17.82 -8.99 6.22
C LEU A 1 -18.92 -7.97 6.49
N GLN A 2 -18.86 -7.29 7.62
CA GLN A 2 -19.75 -6.18 7.93
C GLN A 2 -19.32 -4.95 7.13
N ALA A 3 -20.29 -4.18 6.65
CA ALA A 3 -20.05 -2.89 6.03
C ALA A 3 -19.36 -1.94 7.01
N TYR A 4 -18.50 -1.08 6.50
CA TYR A 4 -17.78 -0.06 7.26
C TYR A 4 -17.99 1.31 6.64
N ILE A 5 -18.26 2.28 7.48
CA ILE A 5 -18.27 3.70 7.13
C ILE A 5 -17.55 4.47 8.23
N SER A 6 -16.67 5.37 7.86
CA SER A 6 -15.94 6.24 8.79
C SER A 6 -16.93 7.08 9.61
N SER A 7 -16.86 6.98 10.94
CA SER A 7 -17.75 7.74 11.83
C SER A 7 -17.56 9.25 11.68
N THR A 8 -16.35 9.70 11.36
CA THR A 8 -16.01 11.12 11.18
C THR A 8 -16.53 11.71 9.87
N LEU A 9 -16.72 10.89 8.83
CA LEU A 9 -17.14 11.33 7.49
C LEU A 9 -18.55 10.91 7.13
N LYS A 10 -19.25 10.16 8.00
CA LYS A 10 -20.56 9.58 7.71
C LYS A 10 -21.57 10.63 7.27
N ASN A 11 -21.69 11.72 8.00
CA ASN A 11 -22.68 12.76 7.71
C ASN A 11 -22.40 13.46 6.36
N GLN A 12 -21.13 13.74 6.08
CA GLN A 12 -20.70 14.36 4.82
C GLN A 12 -20.93 13.42 3.64
N LEU A 13 -20.62 12.13 3.79
CA LEU A 13 -20.87 11.12 2.75
C LEU A 13 -22.36 10.99 2.46
N VAL A 14 -23.21 10.92 3.48
CA VAL A 14 -24.67 10.85 3.32
C VAL A 14 -25.22 12.10 2.65
N ALA A 15 -24.78 13.30 3.06
CA ALA A 15 -25.19 14.56 2.46
C ALA A 15 -24.83 14.68 0.97
N ASN A 16 -23.74 14.03 0.55
CA ASN A 16 -23.28 13.99 -0.84
C ASN A 16 -23.75 12.73 -1.61
N GLN A 17 -24.70 11.97 -1.07
CA GLN A 17 -25.20 10.72 -1.66
C GLN A 17 -24.11 9.66 -1.89
N LEU A 18 -23.09 9.64 -1.04
CA LEU A 18 -21.95 8.70 -1.08
C LEU A 18 -21.93 7.77 0.15
N GLY A 19 -23.02 7.71 0.90
CA GLY A 19 -23.11 6.99 2.18
C GLY A 19 -23.52 5.52 2.07
N ASP A 20 -23.88 5.04 0.89
CA ASP A 20 -24.33 3.66 0.70
C ASP A 20 -23.70 2.99 -0.53
N PHE A 21 -23.86 1.68 -0.60
CA PHE A 21 -23.28 0.85 -1.65
C PHE A 21 -23.76 1.23 -3.05
N ASP A 22 -25.06 1.45 -3.23
CA ASP A 22 -25.66 1.55 -4.57
C ASP A 22 -25.29 2.89 -5.23
N HIS A 23 -25.27 3.96 -4.46
CA HIS A 23 -24.79 5.26 -4.95
C HIS A 23 -23.30 5.20 -5.32
N LEU A 24 -22.45 4.62 -4.46
CA LEU A 24 -21.03 4.46 -4.75
C LEU A 24 -20.76 3.51 -5.91
N TRP A 25 -21.55 2.43 -6.04
CA TRP A 25 -21.42 1.49 -7.16
C TRP A 25 -21.73 2.14 -8.49
N ASN A 26 -22.78 2.97 -8.52
CA ASN A 26 -23.26 3.67 -9.72
C ASN A 26 -22.56 5.01 -9.97
N TYR A 27 -21.58 5.38 -9.16
CA TYR A 27 -20.85 6.64 -9.34
C TYR A 27 -20.27 6.76 -10.76
N ARG A 28 -20.50 7.93 -11.41
CA ARG A 28 -20.15 8.22 -12.82
C ARG A 28 -19.13 9.37 -12.89
N GLY A 29 -17.98 9.22 -12.32
CA GLY A 29 -16.85 10.15 -12.48
C GLY A 29 -15.75 9.55 -13.33
N ASP A 30 -14.77 10.37 -13.68
CA ASP A 30 -13.60 9.95 -14.44
C ASP A 30 -12.79 8.89 -13.68
N TRP A 31 -12.27 7.94 -14.42
CA TRP A 31 -11.39 6.94 -13.87
C TRP A 31 -9.99 7.53 -13.62
N PHE A 32 -9.53 7.44 -12.38
CA PHE A 32 -8.14 7.68 -12.03
C PHE A 32 -7.23 6.53 -12.50
N GLU A 33 -7.71 5.29 -12.27
CA GLU A 33 -7.18 4.08 -12.88
C GLU A 33 -8.33 3.38 -13.60
N SER A 34 -8.24 3.34 -14.94
CA SER A 34 -9.24 2.67 -15.77
C SER A 34 -9.44 1.21 -15.37
N PRO A 35 -10.64 0.65 -15.55
CA PRO A 35 -10.91 -0.73 -15.21
C PRO A 35 -9.91 -1.69 -15.84
N ASN A 36 -9.25 -2.47 -15.01
CA ASN A 36 -8.34 -3.53 -15.40
C ASN A 36 -9.08 -4.86 -15.34
N ASN A 37 -9.19 -5.52 -16.50
CA ASN A 37 -9.81 -6.84 -16.62
C ASN A 37 -8.81 -7.94 -16.21
N GLY A 38 -9.23 -8.84 -15.33
CA GLY A 38 -8.40 -9.94 -14.86
C GLY A 38 -9.09 -10.77 -13.79
N ARG A 39 -8.56 -11.91 -13.48
CA ARG A 39 -9.05 -12.81 -12.41
C ARG A 39 -10.53 -13.19 -12.52
N GLY A 40 -11.10 -13.13 -13.71
CA GLY A 40 -12.52 -13.40 -13.97
C GLY A 40 -13.46 -12.22 -13.79
N GLY A 41 -12.92 -11.00 -13.61
CA GLY A 41 -13.71 -9.79 -13.44
C GLY A 41 -12.91 -8.54 -13.73
N TRP A 42 -13.36 -7.40 -13.18
CA TRP A 42 -12.71 -6.11 -13.35
C TRP A 42 -12.47 -5.39 -12.02
N SER A 43 -11.54 -4.45 -12.01
CA SER A 43 -11.22 -3.56 -10.90
C SER A 43 -10.77 -2.21 -11.42
N GLY A 44 -11.29 -1.12 -10.86
CA GLY A 44 -10.95 0.26 -11.26
C GLY A 44 -11.01 1.22 -10.07
N VAL A 45 -10.42 2.41 -10.25
CA VAL A 45 -10.33 3.46 -9.22
C VAL A 45 -10.81 4.79 -9.80
N ASN A 46 -11.76 5.43 -9.10
CA ASN A 46 -12.13 6.82 -9.36
C ASN A 46 -11.52 7.72 -8.28
N ARG A 47 -11.15 8.93 -8.65
CA ARG A 47 -10.89 10.01 -7.69
C ARG A 47 -12.14 10.85 -7.56
N LEU A 48 -12.56 11.12 -6.34
CA LEU A 48 -13.65 12.05 -6.05
C LEU A 48 -13.22 13.06 -4.99
N VAL A 49 -13.89 14.18 -4.94
CA VAL A 49 -13.65 15.26 -3.98
C VAL A 49 -14.90 15.47 -3.18
N LEU A 50 -14.79 15.50 -1.89
CA LEU A 50 -15.85 15.76 -0.94
C LEU A 50 -15.69 17.17 -0.40
N ASP A 51 -16.73 18.01 -0.54
CA ASP A 51 -16.74 19.31 0.08
C ASP A 51 -16.98 19.16 1.59
N MET A 52 -16.17 19.84 2.37
CA MET A 52 -16.19 19.77 3.83
C MET A 52 -16.92 20.99 4.41
N PRO A 53 -17.55 20.88 5.58
CA PRO A 53 -18.32 21.96 6.21
C PRO A 53 -17.51 23.22 6.52
N ASP A 54 -16.19 23.09 6.68
CA ASP A 54 -15.24 24.18 6.90
C ASP A 54 -14.83 24.91 5.61
N GLY A 55 -15.43 24.56 4.46
CA GLY A 55 -15.09 25.08 3.14
C GLY A 55 -13.86 24.43 2.51
N GLY A 56 -13.24 23.47 3.18
CA GLY A 56 -12.14 22.67 2.63
C GLY A 56 -12.63 21.60 1.67
N GLN A 57 -11.68 20.91 1.04
CA GLN A 57 -11.96 19.78 0.16
C GLN A 57 -11.16 18.56 0.60
N LEU A 58 -11.80 17.40 0.61
CA LEU A 58 -11.17 16.12 0.92
C LEU A 58 -11.17 15.22 -0.34
N GLY A 59 -9.97 14.90 -0.84
CA GLY A 59 -9.82 13.94 -1.91
C GLY A 59 -10.02 12.50 -1.40
N LEU A 60 -10.73 11.69 -2.18
CA LEU A 60 -11.00 10.28 -1.87
C LEU A 60 -10.73 9.41 -3.09
N PHE A 61 -10.23 8.20 -2.87
CA PHE A 61 -10.12 7.16 -3.88
C PHE A 61 -11.20 6.10 -3.69
N LEU A 62 -12.13 6.04 -4.65
CA LEU A 62 -13.19 5.06 -4.72
C LEU A 62 -12.74 3.89 -5.60
N LYS A 63 -12.44 2.76 -4.98
CA LYS A 63 -12.07 1.51 -5.65
C LYS A 63 -13.29 0.62 -5.77
N ARG A 64 -13.61 0.18 -6.99
CA ARG A 64 -14.73 -0.74 -7.28
C ARG A 64 -14.23 -1.96 -8.03
N GLN A 65 -14.77 -3.11 -7.70
CA GLN A 65 -14.45 -4.35 -8.39
C GLN A 65 -15.66 -5.27 -8.50
N GLN A 66 -15.70 -6.06 -9.58
CA GLN A 66 -16.68 -7.12 -9.80
C GLN A 66 -15.96 -8.39 -10.22
N ASN A 67 -16.25 -9.51 -9.56
CA ASN A 67 -15.65 -10.82 -9.79
C ASN A 67 -14.11 -10.86 -9.77
N TYR A 68 -13.46 -9.82 -9.26
CA TYR A 68 -12.01 -9.74 -9.17
C TYR A 68 -11.54 -10.48 -7.90
N ILE A 69 -11.43 -11.81 -8.00
CA ILE A 69 -11.37 -12.74 -6.88
C ILE A 69 -9.94 -13.22 -6.63
N ARG A 70 -9.61 -13.41 -5.36
CA ARG A 70 -8.38 -14.06 -4.89
C ARG A 70 -8.71 -15.32 -4.12
N ARG A 71 -8.15 -16.45 -4.53
CA ARG A 71 -8.23 -17.71 -3.75
C ARG A 71 -7.34 -17.61 -2.52
N THR A 72 -7.88 -18.02 -1.37
CA THR A 72 -7.19 -18.06 -0.08
C THR A 72 -7.20 -19.48 0.46
N PHE A 73 -6.41 -19.77 1.50
CA PHE A 73 -6.42 -21.10 2.12
C PHE A 73 -7.80 -21.46 2.71
N LEU A 74 -8.50 -20.48 3.29
CA LEU A 74 -9.85 -20.67 3.86
C LEU A 74 -10.95 -20.70 2.79
N HIS A 75 -10.69 -20.15 1.61
CA HIS A 75 -11.65 -20.09 0.48
C HIS A 75 -10.95 -20.54 -0.82
N PRO A 76 -10.60 -21.85 -0.94
CA PRO A 76 -9.81 -22.35 -2.07
C PRO A 76 -10.62 -22.40 -3.37
N PHE A 77 -11.93 -22.59 -3.29
CA PHE A 77 -12.83 -22.71 -4.44
C PHE A 77 -13.57 -21.39 -4.73
N SER A 78 -14.31 -20.86 -3.79
CA SER A 78 -15.10 -19.64 -3.96
C SER A 78 -14.23 -18.37 -4.07
N GLY A 79 -13.05 -18.37 -3.44
CA GLY A 79 -12.22 -17.20 -3.36
C GLY A 79 -12.81 -16.08 -2.47
N VAL A 80 -12.17 -14.93 -2.47
CA VAL A 80 -12.58 -13.73 -1.74
C VAL A 80 -12.28 -12.51 -2.62
N ALA A 81 -13.16 -11.53 -2.62
CA ALA A 81 -12.92 -10.26 -3.30
C ALA A 81 -11.60 -9.62 -2.82
N THR A 82 -10.78 -9.12 -3.75
CA THR A 82 -9.45 -8.62 -3.37
C THR A 82 -9.54 -7.41 -2.45
N PHE A 83 -10.54 -6.54 -2.63
CA PHE A 83 -10.76 -5.39 -1.74
C PHE A 83 -11.22 -5.80 -0.34
N SER A 84 -11.87 -6.94 -0.18
CA SER A 84 -12.15 -7.49 1.17
C SER A 84 -10.86 -7.88 1.89
N CYS A 85 -9.87 -8.40 1.15
CA CYS A 85 -8.55 -8.70 1.71
C CYS A 85 -7.77 -7.41 2.03
N GLU A 86 -7.85 -6.41 1.17
CA GLU A 86 -7.22 -5.10 1.36
C GLU A 86 -7.83 -4.38 2.56
N TYR A 87 -9.15 -4.30 2.66
CA TYR A 87 -9.86 -3.73 3.81
C TYR A 87 -9.43 -4.37 5.14
N LYS A 88 -9.47 -5.71 5.23
CA LYS A 88 -9.04 -6.43 6.44
C LYS A 88 -7.60 -6.10 6.82
N THR A 89 -6.74 -5.99 5.82
CA THR A 89 -5.31 -5.72 6.04
C THR A 89 -5.11 -4.29 6.53
N ILE A 90 -5.74 -3.29 5.88
CA ILE A 90 -5.63 -1.88 6.28
C ILE A 90 -6.20 -1.69 7.69
N SER A 91 -7.39 -2.24 7.98
CA SER A 91 -8.01 -2.17 9.31
C SER A 91 -7.09 -2.80 10.39
N HIS A 92 -6.50 -3.98 10.12
CA HIS A 92 -5.53 -4.59 11.02
C HIS A 92 -4.31 -3.68 11.25
N LEU A 93 -3.77 -3.08 10.20
CA LEU A 93 -2.60 -2.20 10.28
C LEU A 93 -2.90 -0.89 11.01
N GLN A 94 -4.06 -0.29 10.80
CA GLN A 94 -4.51 0.90 11.53
C GLN A 94 -4.60 0.60 13.04
N ASN A 95 -5.18 -0.54 13.43
CA ASN A 95 -5.26 -0.97 14.82
C ASN A 95 -3.89 -1.22 15.48
N HIS A 96 -2.82 -1.38 14.67
CA HIS A 96 -1.43 -1.52 15.14
C HIS A 96 -0.61 -0.23 14.97
N GLY A 97 -1.25 0.90 14.66
CA GLY A 97 -0.57 2.19 14.46
C GLY A 97 0.38 2.24 13.26
N VAL A 98 0.21 1.35 12.29
CA VAL A 98 1.02 1.36 11.06
C VAL A 98 0.51 2.45 10.13
N PRO A 99 1.40 3.29 9.55
CA PRO A 99 0.99 4.34 8.63
C PRO A 99 0.49 3.75 7.29
N VAL A 100 -0.81 3.77 7.12
CA VAL A 100 -1.56 3.32 5.94
C VAL A 100 -2.64 4.35 5.59
N PRO A 101 -3.24 4.31 4.38
CA PRO A 101 -4.35 5.20 4.04
C PRO A 101 -5.51 5.11 5.04
N THR A 102 -6.17 6.22 5.32
CA THR A 102 -7.37 6.25 6.15
C THR A 102 -8.51 5.55 5.42
N LEU A 103 -9.14 4.57 6.07
CA LEU A 103 -10.35 3.92 5.56
C LEU A 103 -11.55 4.87 5.70
N VAL A 104 -12.32 5.01 4.63
CA VAL A 104 -13.52 5.84 4.58
C VAL A 104 -14.78 4.99 4.45
N PHE A 105 -14.77 4.03 3.53
CA PHE A 105 -15.91 3.14 3.29
C PHE A 105 -15.43 1.77 2.84
N PHE A 106 -16.15 0.74 3.25
CA PHE A 106 -16.05 -0.61 2.70
C PHE A 106 -17.39 -1.29 2.75
N ASP A 107 -17.78 -1.90 1.64
CA ASP A 107 -18.90 -2.83 1.60
C ASP A 107 -18.76 -3.82 0.44
N GLN A 108 -19.50 -4.92 0.51
CA GLN A 108 -19.51 -5.95 -0.52
C GLN A 108 -20.90 -6.57 -0.64
N LYS A 109 -21.30 -6.84 -1.87
CA LYS A 109 -22.58 -7.49 -2.20
C LYS A 109 -22.34 -8.67 -3.13
N SER A 110 -23.21 -9.65 -3.08
CA SER A 110 -23.33 -10.68 -4.11
C SER A 110 -24.56 -10.35 -4.97
N SER A 111 -24.38 -10.29 -6.27
CA SER A 111 -25.43 -10.07 -7.25
C SER A 111 -25.54 -11.26 -8.20
N THR A 112 -26.52 -11.25 -9.09
CA THR A 112 -26.62 -12.21 -10.21
C THR A 112 -25.43 -12.17 -11.15
N GLU A 113 -24.78 -11.00 -11.24
CA GLU A 113 -23.56 -10.77 -12.01
C GLU A 113 -22.27 -11.17 -11.26
N GLY A 114 -22.40 -11.57 -9.99
CA GLY A 114 -21.31 -12.07 -9.16
C GLY A 114 -20.95 -11.18 -7.95
N ALA A 115 -19.75 -11.38 -7.42
CA ALA A 115 -19.29 -10.68 -6.21
C ALA A 115 -18.82 -9.25 -6.54
N GLN A 116 -19.40 -8.28 -5.88
CA GLN A 116 -19.07 -6.86 -5.97
C GLN A 116 -18.44 -6.39 -4.65
N ALA A 117 -17.43 -5.51 -4.72
CA ALA A 117 -16.85 -4.90 -3.54
C ALA A 117 -16.41 -3.46 -3.82
N ILE A 118 -16.60 -2.61 -2.81
CA ILE A 118 -16.20 -1.20 -2.79
C ILE A 118 -15.22 -1.01 -1.63
N LEU A 119 -14.15 -0.29 -1.89
CA LEU A 119 -13.23 0.19 -0.88
C LEU A 119 -12.93 1.66 -1.15
N MET A 120 -13.12 2.52 -0.16
CA MET A 120 -12.78 3.94 -0.27
C MET A 120 -11.78 4.35 0.80
N THR A 121 -10.79 5.13 0.38
CA THR A 121 -9.74 5.65 1.26
C THR A 121 -9.52 7.14 0.99
N GLU A 122 -9.01 7.85 1.99
CA GLU A 122 -8.56 9.23 1.79
C GLU A 122 -7.37 9.30 0.82
N GLU A 123 -7.35 10.38 0.03
CA GLU A 123 -6.22 10.72 -0.83
C GLU A 123 -5.02 11.18 0.02
N LEU A 124 -3.84 10.72 -0.34
CA LEU A 124 -2.59 11.08 0.33
C LEU A 124 -1.96 12.32 -0.33
N LEU A 125 -2.48 13.51 0.01
CA LEU A 125 -2.00 14.77 -0.55
C LEU A 125 -0.55 15.06 -0.15
N GLY A 126 0.26 15.49 -1.14
CA GLY A 126 1.68 15.82 -0.94
C GLY A 126 2.60 14.60 -0.79
N TYR A 127 2.08 13.39 -0.92
CA TYR A 127 2.91 12.18 -0.93
C TYR A 127 3.44 11.88 -2.33
N ARG A 128 4.68 11.39 -2.39
CA ARG A 128 5.33 10.91 -3.62
C ARG A 128 5.90 9.52 -3.39
N SER A 129 5.97 8.73 -4.44
CA SER A 129 6.51 7.37 -4.35
C SER A 129 8.01 7.35 -4.04
N ALA A 130 8.47 6.30 -3.37
CA ALA A 130 9.86 6.20 -2.92
C ALA A 130 10.89 6.22 -4.06
N ASP A 131 10.54 5.77 -5.27
CA ASP A 131 11.38 5.91 -6.45
C ASP A 131 11.51 7.37 -6.90
N ARG A 132 10.43 8.15 -6.90
CA ARG A 132 10.48 9.60 -7.15
C ARG A 132 11.30 10.32 -6.10
N ILE A 133 11.05 10.05 -4.83
CA ILE A 133 11.83 10.61 -3.72
C ILE A 133 13.31 10.21 -3.81
N ALA A 134 13.62 9.00 -4.25
CA ALA A 134 15.01 8.60 -4.46
C ALA A 134 15.70 9.49 -5.50
N THR A 135 15.05 9.77 -6.62
CA THR A 135 15.60 10.63 -7.69
C THR A 135 15.62 12.10 -7.29
N GLU A 136 14.52 12.61 -6.77
CA GLU A 136 14.35 14.05 -6.50
C GLU A 136 15.12 14.51 -5.25
N VAL A 137 15.34 13.62 -4.28
CA VAL A 137 15.92 13.97 -2.97
C VAL A 137 17.20 13.20 -2.68
N LEU A 138 17.16 11.86 -2.69
CA LEU A 138 18.29 11.06 -2.19
C LEU A 138 19.51 11.14 -3.13
N LEU A 139 19.30 11.16 -4.43
CA LEU A 139 20.36 11.27 -5.46
C LEU A 139 20.70 12.74 -5.78
N ASN A 140 19.83 13.68 -5.46
CA ASN A 140 20.04 15.09 -5.74
C ASN A 140 21.06 15.70 -4.72
N PRO A 141 22.20 16.27 -5.18
CA PRO A 141 23.20 16.86 -4.30
C PRO A 141 22.72 18.10 -3.55
N ALA A 142 21.69 18.79 -4.06
CA ALA A 142 21.16 20.01 -3.42
C ALA A 142 20.52 19.76 -2.04
N HIS A 143 20.09 18.52 -1.76
CA HIS A 143 19.49 18.21 -0.46
C HIS A 143 20.55 17.86 0.59
N ALA A 144 20.40 18.47 1.78
CA ALA A 144 21.28 18.24 2.91
C ALA A 144 21.26 16.77 3.37
N ARG A 145 22.40 16.29 3.86
CA ARG A 145 22.53 14.92 4.38
C ARG A 145 21.49 14.59 5.46
N LYS A 146 21.20 15.56 6.34
CA LYS A 146 20.19 15.41 7.41
C LYS A 146 18.80 15.10 6.84
N GLN A 147 18.37 15.83 5.80
CA GLN A 147 17.09 15.59 5.13
C GLN A 147 17.02 14.22 4.46
N LYS A 148 18.08 13.82 3.75
CA LYS A 148 18.20 12.47 3.16
C LYS A 148 18.08 11.36 4.21
N GLN A 149 18.74 11.56 5.35
CA GLN A 149 18.66 10.60 6.46
C GLN A 149 17.28 10.55 7.10
N ALA A 150 16.60 11.70 7.25
CA ALA A 150 15.22 11.76 7.76
C ALA A 150 14.25 10.98 6.86
N VAL A 151 14.34 11.18 5.54
CA VAL A 151 13.56 10.43 4.53
C VAL A 151 13.79 8.91 4.64
N ILE A 152 15.05 8.49 4.68
CA ILE A 152 15.38 7.06 4.78
C ILE A 152 14.86 6.48 6.08
N THR A 153 14.98 7.22 7.18
CA THR A 153 14.54 6.78 8.51
C THR A 153 13.02 6.62 8.58
N CYS A 154 12.25 7.59 8.08
CA CYS A 154 10.78 7.49 8.09
C CYS A 154 10.29 6.32 7.21
N ALA A 155 10.86 6.14 6.02
CA ALA A 155 10.55 5.02 5.13
C ALA A 155 10.89 3.66 5.78
N ALA A 156 12.07 3.55 6.41
CA ALA A 156 12.49 2.34 7.09
C ALA A 156 11.59 2.00 8.30
N LYS A 157 11.19 3.00 9.09
CA LYS A 157 10.27 2.83 10.22
C LYS A 157 8.89 2.37 9.77
N ALA A 158 8.34 2.93 8.67
CA ALA A 158 7.06 2.48 8.11
C ALA A 158 7.10 1.01 7.67
N VAL A 159 8.18 0.56 7.01
CA VAL A 159 8.35 -0.84 6.63
C VAL A 159 8.56 -1.74 7.86
N ARG A 160 9.25 -1.25 8.87
CA ARG A 160 9.42 -1.96 10.14
C ARG A 160 8.09 -2.18 10.84
N SER A 161 7.29 -1.14 11.03
CA SER A 161 5.98 -1.24 11.71
C SER A 161 5.02 -2.19 10.98
N LEU A 162 5.01 -2.19 9.63
CA LEU A 162 4.29 -3.19 8.83
C LEU A 162 4.67 -4.63 9.23
N HIS A 163 5.98 -4.90 9.32
CA HIS A 163 6.44 -6.24 9.65
C HIS A 163 6.25 -6.58 11.14
N GLU A 164 6.31 -5.62 12.05
CA GLU A 164 5.99 -5.79 13.47
C GLU A 164 4.51 -6.15 13.65
N ALA A 165 3.60 -5.53 12.88
CA ALA A 165 2.19 -5.93 12.79
C ALA A 165 1.95 -7.30 12.12
N ARG A 166 3.00 -8.09 11.88
CA ARG A 166 2.99 -9.44 11.27
C ARG A 166 2.45 -9.48 9.83
N VAL A 167 2.42 -8.38 9.13
CA VAL A 167 1.99 -8.32 7.73
C VAL A 167 3.17 -8.43 6.78
N GLN A 168 3.07 -9.30 5.78
CA GLN A 168 3.90 -9.36 4.59
C GLN A 168 3.14 -8.70 3.44
N HIS A 169 3.70 -7.67 2.85
CA HIS A 169 3.09 -6.97 1.73
C HIS A 169 3.05 -7.81 0.45
N ARG A 170 4.12 -8.57 0.19
CA ARG A 170 4.33 -9.42 -0.99
C ARG A 170 4.52 -8.70 -2.32
N ALA A 171 4.19 -7.43 -2.39
CA ALA A 171 4.41 -6.55 -3.53
C ALA A 171 4.93 -5.17 -3.05
N LEU A 172 5.85 -5.14 -2.06
CA LEU A 172 6.43 -3.89 -1.55
C LEU A 172 7.38 -3.29 -2.59
N HIS A 173 6.77 -2.75 -3.65
CA HIS A 173 7.47 -1.98 -4.67
C HIS A 173 7.71 -0.55 -4.19
N SER A 174 8.70 0.13 -4.77
CA SER A 174 9.01 1.53 -4.45
C SER A 174 7.81 2.46 -4.64
N LYS A 175 6.97 2.18 -5.64
CA LYS A 175 5.73 2.93 -5.92
C LYS A 175 4.64 2.77 -4.85
N HIS A 176 4.72 1.74 -3.99
CA HIS A 176 3.75 1.47 -2.92
C HIS A 176 4.23 1.95 -1.53
N LEU A 177 5.43 2.52 -1.46
CA LEU A 177 5.94 3.23 -0.30
C LEU A 177 5.96 4.72 -0.64
N LEU A 178 5.07 5.48 -0.04
CA LEU A 178 4.91 6.91 -0.31
C LEU A 178 5.55 7.73 0.80
N VAL A 179 6.15 8.85 0.44
CA VAL A 179 6.78 9.78 1.40
C VAL A 179 6.27 11.19 1.16
N ASN A 180 5.88 11.86 2.24
CA ASN A 180 5.51 13.27 2.27
C ASN A 180 6.68 14.07 2.85
N MET A 181 7.06 15.13 2.16
CA MET A 181 8.14 16.03 2.51
C MET A 181 7.68 17.49 2.69
N VAL A 182 6.39 17.71 2.98
CA VAL A 182 5.89 19.05 3.33
C VAL A 182 6.70 19.65 4.49
N ASN A 183 7.08 18.83 5.47
CA ASN A 183 8.11 19.17 6.44
C ASN A 183 9.36 18.32 6.19
N PRO A 184 10.42 18.87 5.57
CA PRO A 184 11.62 18.11 5.22
C PRO A 184 12.42 17.59 6.43
N ASP A 185 12.29 18.22 7.60
CA ASP A 185 12.94 17.78 8.84
C ASP A 185 12.16 16.66 9.56
N ALA A 186 10.86 16.53 9.29
CA ALA A 186 9.99 15.50 9.84
C ALA A 186 9.11 14.84 8.74
N PRO A 187 9.74 14.20 7.74
CA PRO A 187 9.00 13.54 6.67
C PRO A 187 8.15 12.38 7.19
N LYS A 188 7.02 12.12 6.52
CA LYS A 188 6.11 11.03 6.85
C LYS A 188 6.12 9.99 5.74
N ALA A 189 6.00 8.71 6.08
CA ALA A 189 5.91 7.64 5.09
C ALA A 189 4.65 6.82 5.32
N VAL A 190 4.01 6.38 4.23
CA VAL A 190 2.79 5.57 4.21
C VAL A 190 2.96 4.43 3.21
N ILE A 191 2.39 3.28 3.52
CA ILE A 191 2.39 2.12 2.62
C ILE A 191 0.99 1.92 2.07
N ILE A 192 0.89 1.64 0.76
CA ILE A 192 -0.37 1.46 0.02
C ILE A 192 -0.40 0.13 -0.74
N ASP A 193 -1.56 -0.25 -1.30
CA ASP A 193 -1.78 -1.46 -2.13
C ASP A 193 -1.57 -2.78 -1.36
N PHE A 194 -2.50 -3.07 -0.46
CA PHE A 194 -2.46 -4.30 0.35
C PHE A 194 -3.21 -5.50 -0.26
N GLU A 195 -3.60 -5.42 -1.51
CA GLU A 195 -4.33 -6.46 -2.24
C GLU A 195 -3.68 -7.86 -2.13
N LYS A 196 -2.34 -7.91 -2.17
CA LYS A 196 -1.55 -9.15 -2.10
C LYS A 196 -1.04 -9.48 -0.69
N ALA A 197 -1.28 -8.61 0.27
CA ALA A 197 -0.75 -8.75 1.63
C ALA A 197 -1.29 -10.00 2.35
N ARG A 198 -0.54 -10.48 3.32
CA ARG A 198 -0.91 -11.64 4.17
C ARG A 198 -0.30 -11.49 5.56
N ILE A 199 -1.03 -11.92 6.55
CA ILE A 199 -0.48 -12.12 7.91
C ILE A 199 0.48 -13.31 7.86
N LYS A 200 1.67 -13.15 8.42
CA LYS A 200 2.75 -14.14 8.49
C LYS A 200 3.38 -14.15 9.86
N LEU A 201 3.37 -15.28 10.54
CA LEU A 201 3.95 -15.42 11.88
C LEU A 201 5.48 -15.36 11.85
N PHE A 202 6.11 -16.03 10.88
CA PHE A 202 7.58 -16.14 10.82
C PHE A 202 8.24 -14.86 10.27
N PRO A 203 9.07 -14.16 11.08
CA PRO A 203 9.68 -12.89 10.70
C PRO A 203 10.50 -12.98 9.41
N LEU A 204 11.38 -13.97 9.30
CA LEU A 204 12.29 -14.11 8.16
C LEU A 204 11.55 -14.21 6.82
N SER A 205 10.42 -14.92 6.78
CA SER A 205 9.68 -15.13 5.53
C SER A 205 9.04 -13.85 5.00
N ARG A 206 8.53 -12.98 5.90
CA ARG A 206 7.93 -11.70 5.52
C ARG A 206 8.98 -10.65 5.17
N THR A 207 9.99 -10.48 6.03
CA THR A 207 11.05 -9.49 5.89
C THR A 207 11.87 -9.67 4.62
N ARG A 208 12.39 -10.89 4.36
CA ARG A 208 13.28 -11.16 3.24
C ARG A 208 12.67 -10.85 1.89
N ARG A 209 11.37 -11.16 1.70
CA ARG A 209 10.70 -10.94 0.41
C ARG A 209 10.49 -9.45 0.15
N ASP A 210 9.91 -8.76 1.12
CA ASP A 210 9.50 -7.37 0.94
C ASP A 210 10.72 -6.45 0.85
N LEU A 211 11.72 -6.62 1.72
CA LEU A 211 12.97 -5.87 1.61
C LEU A 211 13.73 -6.16 0.32
N ALA A 212 13.73 -7.39 -0.17
CA ALA A 212 14.38 -7.73 -1.44
C ALA A 212 13.67 -7.08 -2.64
N THR A 213 12.34 -6.96 -2.60
CA THR A 213 11.58 -6.26 -3.65
C THR A 213 11.92 -4.78 -3.64
N LEU A 214 11.83 -4.12 -2.49
CA LEU A 214 12.15 -2.71 -2.34
C LEU A 214 13.60 -2.41 -2.72
N ASN A 215 14.56 -3.23 -2.27
CA ASN A 215 15.98 -3.06 -2.58
C ASN A 215 16.29 -3.16 -4.09
N ARG A 216 15.55 -3.97 -4.84
CA ARG A 216 15.72 -4.11 -6.28
C ARG A 216 15.13 -2.95 -7.05
N ASP A 217 13.98 -2.42 -6.61
CA ASP A 217 13.21 -1.45 -7.38
C ASP A 217 13.81 -0.05 -7.39
N ILE A 218 14.58 0.32 -6.36
CA ILE A 218 15.21 1.64 -6.30
C ILE A 218 16.65 1.56 -6.84
N ALA A 219 16.82 1.93 -8.10
CA ALA A 219 18.14 1.99 -8.75
C ALA A 219 18.96 3.20 -8.24
N GLY A 220 20.26 3.21 -8.51
CA GLY A 220 21.15 4.36 -8.28
C GLY A 220 21.59 4.59 -6.83
N LEU A 221 20.88 4.10 -5.82
CA LEU A 221 21.26 4.29 -4.42
C LEU A 221 22.57 3.54 -4.09
N SER A 222 23.48 4.25 -3.42
CA SER A 222 24.75 3.70 -2.95
C SER A 222 24.57 2.55 -1.95
N ARG A 223 25.60 1.71 -1.82
CA ARG A 223 25.60 0.64 -0.81
C ARG A 223 25.48 1.19 0.62
N THR A 224 26.07 2.34 0.89
CA THR A 224 25.98 3.01 2.20
C THR A 224 24.57 3.49 2.50
N THR A 225 23.86 4.08 1.54
CA THR A 225 22.45 4.49 1.66
C THR A 225 21.55 3.29 1.96
N ARG A 226 21.72 2.19 1.23
CA ARG A 226 20.97 0.93 1.45
C ARG A 226 21.27 0.31 2.81
N LEU A 227 22.53 0.36 3.25
CA LEU A 227 22.93 -0.12 4.57
C LEU A 227 22.33 0.76 5.67
N TYR A 228 22.28 2.09 5.48
CA TYR A 228 21.65 3.00 6.41
C TYR A 228 20.16 2.69 6.56
N PHE A 229 19.41 2.53 5.45
CA PHE A 229 18.01 2.08 5.48
C PHE A 229 17.85 0.78 6.27
N PHE A 230 18.70 -0.22 6.01
CA PHE A 230 18.62 -1.52 6.67
C PHE A 230 18.88 -1.44 8.18
N LYS A 231 19.81 -0.59 8.61
CA LYS A 231 20.05 -0.32 10.04
C LYS A 231 18.86 0.36 10.70
N GLN A 232 18.28 1.38 10.05
CA GLN A 232 17.07 2.07 10.55
C GLN A 232 15.87 1.11 10.63
N TYR A 233 15.70 0.25 9.62
CA TYR A 233 14.69 -0.80 9.63
C TYR A 233 14.84 -1.77 10.81
N LEU A 234 16.06 -2.18 11.13
CA LEU A 234 16.34 -3.06 12.27
C LEU A 234 16.34 -2.32 13.62
N GLY A 235 16.47 -0.97 13.62
CA GLY A 235 16.63 -0.17 14.83
C GLY A 235 17.97 -0.40 15.53
N VAL A 236 19.05 -0.64 14.77
CA VAL A 236 20.38 -0.92 15.31
C VAL A 236 21.45 0.00 14.72
N GLU A 237 22.43 0.37 15.53
CA GLU A 237 23.57 1.15 15.05
C GLU A 237 24.62 0.29 14.37
N LYS A 238 24.85 -0.92 14.87
CA LYS A 238 25.83 -1.89 14.33
C LYS A 238 25.14 -3.22 14.01
N LEU A 239 25.52 -3.84 12.90
CA LEU A 239 24.99 -5.14 12.51
C LEU A 239 25.68 -6.27 13.27
N GLY A 240 24.92 -7.02 14.07
CA GLY A 240 25.34 -8.28 14.66
C GLY A 240 25.30 -9.43 13.63
N PHE A 241 25.62 -10.64 14.10
CA PHE A 241 25.67 -11.84 13.26
C PHE A 241 24.36 -12.11 12.50
N TRP A 242 23.22 -12.14 13.19
CA TRP A 242 21.92 -12.40 12.59
C TRP A 242 21.46 -11.29 11.62
N SER A 243 21.78 -10.05 11.93
CA SER A 243 21.51 -8.91 11.04
C SER A 243 22.32 -8.99 9.75
N LYS A 244 23.59 -9.39 9.84
CA LYS A 244 24.46 -9.63 8.66
C LYS A 244 23.93 -10.79 7.81
N LEU A 245 23.49 -11.88 8.44
CA LEU A 245 22.90 -13.03 7.73
C LEU A 245 21.60 -12.59 7.00
N LEU A 246 20.70 -11.89 7.67
CA LEU A 246 19.48 -11.36 7.03
C LEU A 246 19.81 -10.44 5.86
N CYS A 247 20.79 -9.54 6.01
CA CYS A 247 21.25 -8.65 4.94
C CYS A 247 21.72 -9.45 3.71
N ARG A 248 22.54 -10.50 3.90
CA ARG A 248 22.98 -11.39 2.82
C ARG A 248 21.81 -12.09 2.13
N LEU A 249 20.83 -12.58 2.88
CA LEU A 249 19.62 -13.23 2.35
C LEU A 249 18.74 -12.27 1.55
N VAL A 250 18.61 -11.01 1.98
CA VAL A 250 17.91 -9.96 1.23
C VAL A 250 18.63 -9.65 -0.08
N ILE A 251 19.94 -9.43 -0.04
CA ILE A 251 20.76 -9.14 -1.23
C ILE A 251 20.70 -10.29 -2.23
N SER A 252 20.92 -11.53 -1.79
CA SER A 252 20.83 -12.71 -2.63
C SER A 252 19.48 -12.83 -3.35
N ARG A 253 18.38 -12.56 -2.62
CA ARG A 253 17.03 -12.58 -3.20
C ARG A 253 16.81 -11.43 -4.17
N SER A 254 17.37 -10.24 -3.91
CA SER A 254 17.23 -9.06 -4.78
C SER A 254 17.87 -9.28 -6.16
N ARG A 255 18.91 -10.10 -6.23
CA ARG A 255 19.65 -10.43 -7.48
C ARG A 255 18.90 -11.41 -8.39
N LYS A 256 17.90 -12.14 -7.87
CA LYS A 256 17.12 -13.06 -8.69
C LYS A 256 16.22 -12.27 -9.65
N PRO A 257 16.22 -12.59 -10.96
CA PRO A 257 15.38 -11.91 -11.92
C PRO A 257 13.90 -12.02 -11.53
N LYS A 258 13.10 -10.99 -11.88
CA LYS A 258 11.64 -11.10 -11.78
C LYS A 258 11.23 -12.30 -12.62
N ARG A 259 10.55 -13.29 -12.06
CA ARG A 259 9.82 -14.26 -12.86
C ARG A 259 8.85 -13.48 -13.74
N GLN A 260 9.11 -13.42 -15.03
CA GLN A 260 8.12 -12.94 -15.99
C GLN A 260 6.87 -13.80 -15.78
N HIS A 261 5.74 -13.19 -15.44
CA HIS A 261 4.46 -13.83 -15.63
C HIS A 261 4.38 -14.07 -17.14
N ARG A 262 4.46 -15.34 -17.55
CA ARG A 262 3.96 -15.74 -18.87
C ARG A 262 2.52 -15.22 -18.92
N GLN A 263 2.29 -14.17 -19.69
CA GLN A 263 1.00 -13.94 -20.27
C GLN A 263 0.79 -15.15 -21.18
N GLU A 264 -0.09 -16.05 -20.79
CA GLU A 264 -0.67 -17.00 -21.73
C GLU A 264 -1.44 -16.14 -22.73
N VAL A 265 -0.81 -15.91 -23.87
CA VAL A 265 -1.48 -15.49 -25.09
C VAL A 265 -2.28 -16.72 -25.49
N ALA A 266 -3.56 -16.74 -25.14
CA ALA A 266 -4.52 -17.63 -25.77
C ALA A 266 -4.69 -17.11 -27.21
N VAL A 267 -4.21 -17.92 -28.15
CA VAL A 267 -4.53 -17.84 -29.57
C VAL A 267 -5.98 -18.26 -29.78
#